data_c2326b5634735e2ef8d6e52bcd30a5a9
#
_entry.id   c2326b5634735e2ef8d6e52bcd30a5a9
#
_cell.length_a   1.000
_cell.length_b   1.000
_cell.length_c   1.000
_cell.angle_alpha   90.00
_cell.angle_beta   90.00
_cell.angle_gamma   90.00
#
_symmetry.space_group_name_H-M   'P 1'
#
loop_
_entity.id
_entity.type
_entity.pdbx_description
1 polymer ?
#
loop_
_entity_poly.entity_id
_entity_poly.type
_entity_poly.pdbx_seq_one_letter_code
_entity_poly.pdbx_strand_id
1 'polypeptide(L)'
;ARFKIAMFARQCGKTFTSTLELVLDCVRAEAMGQRRRWVILSRGERQAREAMNEGVKLHLRAMQAGFAEYETPFDASIRSLEVELPGGSKITALPANPDTARGFSANVLLDEFAFHQDSRAIWRALFPVISKPGLKLRVISTPNGKGNKFFELMTGHDDGWSRHSTDIYQAVADGLPRDIEELRRGAGDED
;
A
#
# COMPACT_ATOMS: atom_id res chain seq x y z
N ALA A 1 -10.47 -3.71 9.58
CA ALA A 1 -10.08 -5.10 9.29
C ALA A 1 -8.58 -5.30 9.44
N ARG A 2 -8.18 -6.49 9.89
CA ARG A 2 -6.77 -6.88 10.01
C ARG A 2 -6.14 -7.11 8.62
N PHE A 3 -6.85 -7.84 7.78
CA PHE A 3 -6.44 -8.11 6.40
C PHE A 3 -7.36 -7.39 5.42
N LYS A 4 -6.77 -6.62 4.52
CA LYS A 4 -7.47 -5.95 3.43
C LYS A 4 -6.79 -6.25 2.11
N ILE A 5 -7.59 -6.47 1.08
CA ILE A 5 -7.13 -6.59 -0.29
C ILE A 5 -7.95 -5.68 -1.19
N ALA A 6 -7.28 -4.96 -2.09
CA ALA A 6 -7.92 -4.02 -2.98
C ALA A 6 -7.40 -4.16 -4.42
N MET A 7 -8.34 -4.28 -5.34
CA MET A 7 -8.11 -4.34 -6.78
C MET A 7 -8.69 -3.09 -7.42
N PHE A 8 -7.84 -2.21 -7.90
CA PHE A 8 -8.26 -0.97 -8.53
C PHE A 8 -7.72 -0.87 -9.95
N ALA A 9 -8.44 -0.15 -10.81
CA ALA A 9 -7.93 0.23 -12.10
C ALA A 9 -6.64 1.08 -11.97
N ARG A 10 -5.91 1.23 -13.06
CA ARG A 10 -4.69 2.05 -13.09
C ARG A 10 -5.00 3.50 -12.76
N GLN A 11 -4.09 4.15 -12.04
CA GLN A 11 -4.16 5.60 -11.70
C GLN A 11 -5.43 6.02 -10.93
N CYS A 12 -6.06 5.10 -10.21
CA CYS A 12 -7.19 5.38 -9.32
C CYS A 12 -6.76 5.67 -7.86
N GLY A 13 -5.53 6.12 -7.64
CA GLY A 13 -5.07 6.57 -6.33
C GLY A 13 -4.80 5.47 -5.30
N LYS A 14 -4.74 4.18 -5.69
CA LYS A 14 -4.58 3.07 -4.74
C LYS A 14 -3.36 3.18 -3.83
N THR A 15 -2.17 3.45 -4.39
CA THR A 15 -0.94 3.60 -3.61
C THR A 15 -1.00 4.83 -2.71
N PHE A 16 -1.50 5.96 -3.24
CA PHE A 16 -1.71 7.19 -2.47
C PHE A 16 -2.61 6.96 -1.25
N THR A 17 -3.79 6.37 -1.45
CA THR A 17 -4.75 6.10 -0.36
C THR A 17 -4.22 5.08 0.63
N SER A 18 -3.56 4.02 0.14
CA SER A 18 -3.01 2.98 1.02
C SER A 18 -1.87 3.51 1.88
N THR A 19 -0.97 4.32 1.31
CA THR A 19 0.12 4.94 2.08
C THR A 19 -0.40 5.97 3.10
N LEU A 20 -1.50 6.68 2.79
CA LEU A 20 -2.18 7.53 3.77
C LEU A 20 -2.70 6.71 4.97
N GLU A 21 -3.29 5.54 4.73
CA GLU A 21 -3.72 4.65 5.82
C GLU A 21 -2.54 4.28 6.73
N LEU A 22 -1.37 3.97 6.16
CA LEU A 22 -0.18 3.62 6.93
C LEU A 22 0.29 4.79 7.81
N VAL A 23 0.38 5.98 7.23
CA VAL A 23 0.78 7.19 7.96
C VAL A 23 -0.20 7.49 9.09
N LEU A 24 -1.50 7.46 8.81
CA LEU A 24 -2.54 7.68 9.83
C LEU A 24 -2.52 6.61 10.94
N ASP A 25 -2.23 5.35 10.62
CA ASP A 25 -2.09 4.30 11.63
C ASP A 25 -0.90 4.56 12.55
N CYS A 26 0.21 5.05 12.00
CA CYS A 26 1.38 5.47 12.79
C CYS A 26 1.06 6.66 13.69
N VAL A 27 0.48 7.73 13.14
CA VAL A 27 0.13 8.94 13.89
C VAL A 27 -0.86 8.63 15.03
N ARG A 28 -1.90 7.83 14.74
CA ARG A 28 -2.87 7.42 15.76
C ARG A 28 -2.24 6.57 16.87
N ALA A 29 -1.31 5.69 16.50
CA ALA A 29 -0.60 4.88 17.50
C ALA A 29 0.25 5.74 18.41
N GLU A 30 1.00 6.72 17.86
CA GLU A 30 1.81 7.63 18.65
C GLU A 30 0.98 8.53 19.57
N ALA A 31 -0.19 8.99 19.12
CA ALA A 31 -1.14 9.71 19.96
C ALA A 31 -1.64 8.88 21.15
N MET A 32 -1.56 7.54 21.08
CA MET A 32 -1.86 6.61 22.17
C MET A 32 -0.62 6.11 22.91
N GLY A 33 0.55 6.73 22.72
CA GLY A 33 1.81 6.32 23.33
C GLY A 33 2.37 4.99 22.79
N GLN A 34 1.91 4.55 21.63
CA GLN A 34 2.34 3.30 20.98
C GLN A 34 3.20 3.60 19.75
N ARG A 35 3.95 2.60 19.30
CA ARG A 35 4.70 2.66 18.04
C ARG A 35 4.14 1.69 17.03
N ARG A 36 4.20 2.07 15.75
CA ARG A 36 3.85 1.20 14.62
C ARG A 36 5.04 1.05 13.69
N ARG A 37 5.17 -0.14 13.15
CA ARG A 37 6.10 -0.40 12.06
C ARG A 37 5.34 -0.94 10.87
N TRP A 38 5.56 -0.32 9.73
CA TRP A 38 5.05 -0.75 8.44
C TRP A 38 6.20 -1.01 7.47
N VAL A 39 6.07 -2.07 6.68
CA VAL A 39 6.97 -2.36 5.56
C VAL A 39 6.13 -2.40 4.30
N ILE A 40 6.52 -1.61 3.30
CA ILE A 40 5.97 -1.63 1.95
C ILE A 40 6.86 -2.53 1.12
N LEU A 41 6.31 -3.61 0.58
CA LEU A 41 6.97 -4.50 -0.35
C LEU A 41 6.46 -4.21 -1.76
N SER A 42 7.32 -3.65 -2.60
CA SER A 42 7.02 -3.26 -3.98
C SER A 42 7.74 -4.18 -4.98
N ARG A 43 7.27 -4.23 -6.21
CA ARG A 43 7.81 -5.09 -7.27
C ARG A 43 9.32 -4.91 -7.49
N GLY A 44 9.85 -3.70 -7.27
CA GLY A 44 11.25 -3.37 -7.43
C GLY A 44 11.62 -2.09 -6.71
N GLU A 45 12.91 -1.72 -6.74
CA GLU A 45 13.43 -0.55 -6.04
C GLU A 45 12.79 0.76 -6.54
N ARG A 46 12.54 0.88 -7.85
CA ARG A 46 11.88 2.07 -8.41
C ARG A 46 10.49 2.24 -7.82
N GLN A 47 9.68 1.19 -7.79
CA GLN A 47 8.33 1.23 -7.23
C GLN A 47 8.34 1.48 -5.72
N ALA A 48 9.34 0.95 -5.00
CA ALA A 48 9.52 1.26 -3.58
C ALA A 48 9.81 2.76 -3.36
N ARG A 49 10.63 3.37 -4.20
CA ARG A 49 10.89 4.82 -4.18
C ARG A 49 9.64 5.64 -4.53
N GLU A 50 8.87 5.21 -5.54
CA GLU A 50 7.61 5.85 -5.93
C GLU A 50 6.61 5.83 -4.77
N ALA A 51 6.35 4.66 -4.16
CA ALA A 51 5.47 4.55 -3.00
C ALA A 51 5.90 5.45 -1.83
N MET A 52 7.21 5.58 -1.61
CA MET A 52 7.75 6.44 -0.57
C MET A 52 7.61 7.92 -0.94
N ASN A 53 7.98 8.34 -2.14
CA ASN A 53 8.03 9.75 -2.54
C ASN A 53 6.65 10.33 -2.85
N GLU A 54 5.81 9.59 -3.60
CA GLU A 54 4.49 10.02 -4.07
C GLU A 54 3.36 9.63 -3.11
N GLY A 55 3.68 8.87 -2.07
CA GLY A 55 2.76 8.47 -1.02
C GLY A 55 3.21 8.93 0.35
N VAL A 56 3.99 8.14 1.04
CA VAL A 56 4.31 8.35 2.47
C VAL A 56 4.88 9.74 2.76
N LYS A 57 5.89 10.17 2.00
CA LYS A 57 6.55 11.48 2.23
C LYS A 57 5.62 12.65 1.91
N LEU A 58 4.76 12.50 0.91
CA LEU A 58 3.78 13.53 0.57
C LEU A 58 2.80 13.75 1.71
N HIS A 59 2.27 12.68 2.28
CA HIS A 59 1.37 12.75 3.42
C HIS A 59 2.04 13.33 4.66
N LEU A 60 3.27 12.93 4.95
CA LEU A 60 4.01 13.50 6.10
C LEU A 60 4.29 14.99 5.94
N ARG A 61 4.68 15.44 4.74
CA ARG A 61 4.88 16.88 4.48
C ARG A 61 3.60 17.69 4.66
N ALA A 62 2.47 17.15 4.18
CA ALA A 62 1.18 17.79 4.38
C ALA A 62 0.83 17.89 5.88
N MET A 63 1.10 16.84 6.65
CA MET A 63 0.89 16.85 8.11
C MET A 63 1.84 17.83 8.81
N GLN A 64 3.12 17.84 8.45
CA GLN A 64 4.09 18.79 9.01
C GLN A 64 3.66 20.24 8.79
N ALA A 65 3.18 20.57 7.57
CA ALA A 65 2.65 21.89 7.27
C ALA A 65 1.42 22.23 8.12
N GLY A 66 0.47 21.31 8.26
CA GLY A 66 -0.71 21.49 9.09
C GLY A 66 -0.39 21.65 10.56
N PHE A 67 0.51 20.84 11.12
CA PHE A 67 0.93 20.97 12.52
C PHE A 67 1.70 22.27 12.77
N ALA A 68 2.52 22.72 11.82
CA ALA A 68 3.27 23.98 11.92
C ALA A 68 2.32 25.19 12.01
N GLU A 69 1.18 25.16 11.31
CA GLU A 69 0.16 26.21 11.37
C GLU A 69 -0.45 26.35 12.78
N TYR A 70 -0.51 25.25 13.55
CA TYR A 70 -0.97 25.23 14.93
C TYR A 70 0.16 25.29 15.96
N GLU A 71 1.37 25.69 15.55
CA GLU A 71 2.57 25.76 16.41
C GLU A 71 2.87 24.44 17.15
N THR A 72 2.43 23.31 16.59
CA THR A 72 2.63 21.99 17.16
C THR A 72 3.85 21.33 16.51
N PRO A 73 4.90 20.96 17.25
CA PRO A 73 6.05 20.28 16.69
C PRO A 73 5.69 18.91 16.12
N PHE A 74 5.99 18.69 14.85
CA PHE A 74 5.88 17.40 14.20
C PHE A 74 7.15 17.14 13.36
N ASP A 75 8.18 16.66 14.03
CA ASP A 75 9.52 16.49 13.45
C ASP A 75 9.76 15.05 13.02
N ALA A 76 9.50 14.74 11.75
CA ALA A 76 9.70 13.43 11.16
C ALA A 76 11.04 13.33 10.43
N SER A 77 11.79 12.25 10.68
CA SER A 77 13.01 11.95 9.94
C SER A 77 12.67 11.28 8.60
N ILE A 78 13.09 11.89 7.50
CA ILE A 78 12.80 11.44 6.14
C ILE A 78 14.08 11.05 5.43
N ARG A 79 14.23 9.75 5.14
CA ARG A 79 15.31 9.16 4.34
C ARG A 79 14.81 8.69 2.98
N SER A 80 15.68 8.10 2.16
CA SER A 80 15.31 7.65 0.81
C SER A 80 14.13 6.66 0.81
N LEU A 81 14.26 5.58 1.55
CA LEU A 81 13.29 4.47 1.61
C LEU A 81 12.74 4.21 3.01
N GLU A 82 12.97 5.13 3.93
CA GLU A 82 12.48 5.02 5.32
C GLU A 82 12.06 6.39 5.83
N VAL A 83 10.97 6.40 6.58
CA VAL A 83 10.56 7.55 7.38
C VAL A 83 10.36 7.12 8.82
N GLU A 84 10.69 8.00 9.76
CA GLU A 84 10.47 7.81 11.18
C GLU A 84 9.70 9.01 11.73
N LEU A 85 8.58 8.75 12.36
CA LEU A 85 7.73 9.75 12.99
C LEU A 85 8.30 10.13 14.37
N PRO A 86 7.90 11.28 14.95
CA PRO A 86 8.47 11.80 16.20
C PRO A 86 8.43 10.81 17.38
N GLY A 87 7.40 9.98 17.51
CA GLY A 87 7.25 8.95 18.54
C GLY A 87 7.98 7.65 18.26
N GLY A 88 8.68 7.54 17.13
CA GLY A 88 9.49 6.38 16.75
C GLY A 88 8.75 5.32 15.92
N SER A 89 7.55 5.60 15.42
CA SER A 89 6.91 4.76 14.39
C SER A 89 7.67 4.86 13.09
N LYS A 90 7.76 3.75 12.34
CA LYS A 90 8.56 3.67 11.09
C LYS A 90 7.77 3.10 9.93
N ILE A 91 8.01 3.67 8.75
CA ILE A 91 7.55 3.12 7.48
C ILE A 91 8.77 2.96 6.57
N THR A 92 9.04 1.72 6.14
CA THR A 92 10.17 1.37 5.26
C THR A 92 9.64 0.78 3.97
N ALA A 93 10.18 1.17 2.82
CA ALA A 93 9.85 0.58 1.54
C ALA A 93 11.02 -0.26 1.03
N LEU A 94 10.74 -1.48 0.58
CA LEU A 94 11.74 -2.45 0.11
C LEU A 94 11.28 -3.11 -1.19
N PRO A 95 12.21 -3.47 -2.09
CA PRO A 95 11.91 -4.39 -3.17
C PRO A 95 11.55 -5.76 -2.60
N ALA A 96 10.48 -6.36 -3.11
CA ALA A 96 9.97 -7.64 -2.63
C ALA A 96 10.73 -8.80 -3.23
N ASN A 97 11.27 -9.63 -2.37
CA ASN A 97 11.76 -10.97 -2.69
C ASN A 97 11.57 -11.85 -1.43
N PRO A 98 11.71 -13.19 -1.54
CA PRO A 98 11.51 -14.08 -0.40
C PRO A 98 12.40 -13.76 0.82
N ASP A 99 13.62 -13.25 0.60
CA ASP A 99 14.55 -12.93 1.69
C ASP A 99 14.14 -11.64 2.42
N THR A 100 13.80 -10.58 1.66
CA THR A 100 13.27 -9.34 2.26
C THR A 100 11.96 -9.58 3.00
N ALA A 101 11.11 -10.47 2.49
CA ALA A 101 9.83 -10.81 3.11
C ALA A 101 9.96 -11.54 4.47
N ARG A 102 11.08 -12.20 4.73
CA ARG A 102 11.36 -12.91 6.01
C ARG A 102 12.02 -12.04 7.06
N GLY A 103 12.67 -10.95 6.66
CA GLY A 103 13.64 -10.22 7.47
C GLY A 103 13.07 -9.28 8.55
N PHE A 104 11.75 -9.24 8.77
CA PHE A 104 11.15 -8.25 9.67
C PHE A 104 9.91 -8.77 10.42
N SER A 105 9.53 -8.04 11.47
CA SER A 105 8.27 -8.23 12.19
C SER A 105 7.53 -6.89 12.21
N ALA A 106 6.61 -6.72 11.27
CA ALA A 106 5.91 -5.45 11.04
C ALA A 106 4.56 -5.67 10.37
N ASN A 107 3.72 -4.63 10.35
CA ASN A 107 2.59 -4.56 9.44
C ASN A 107 3.11 -4.47 8.01
N VAL A 108 2.36 -4.98 7.04
CA VAL A 108 2.83 -5.09 5.65
C VAL A 108 1.83 -4.48 4.68
N LEU A 109 2.34 -3.72 3.73
CA LEU A 109 1.67 -3.36 2.48
C LEU A 109 2.37 -4.06 1.32
N LEU A 110 1.69 -4.97 0.63
CA LEU A 110 2.11 -5.52 -0.65
C LEU A 110 1.57 -4.63 -1.77
N ASP A 111 2.46 -3.88 -2.40
CA ASP A 111 2.11 -2.93 -3.47
C ASP A 111 2.32 -3.59 -4.84
N GLU A 112 1.34 -3.44 -5.74
CA GLU A 112 1.29 -4.05 -7.08
C GLU A 112 1.55 -5.57 -7.05
N PHE A 113 0.92 -6.26 -6.09
CA PHE A 113 1.24 -7.66 -5.80
C PHE A 113 0.97 -8.64 -6.94
N ALA A 114 -0.01 -8.36 -7.82
CA ALA A 114 -0.27 -9.18 -9.01
C ALA A 114 0.91 -9.19 -10.01
N PHE A 115 1.82 -8.21 -9.93
CA PHE A 115 2.97 -8.06 -10.83
C PHE A 115 4.29 -8.57 -10.24
N HIS A 116 4.29 -9.09 -9.03
CA HIS A 116 5.50 -9.68 -8.44
C HIS A 116 5.88 -10.96 -9.18
N GLN A 117 7.14 -11.10 -9.51
CA GLN A 117 7.66 -12.20 -10.36
C GLN A 117 7.35 -13.57 -9.77
N ASP A 118 7.47 -13.76 -8.45
CA ASP A 118 7.08 -14.97 -7.75
C ASP A 118 6.20 -14.62 -6.53
N SER A 119 4.96 -14.22 -6.80
CA SER A 119 4.02 -13.81 -5.76
C SER A 119 3.71 -14.94 -4.75
N ARG A 120 3.77 -16.21 -5.17
CA ARG A 120 3.54 -17.35 -4.28
C ARG A 120 4.72 -17.59 -3.33
N ALA A 121 5.97 -17.45 -3.80
CA ALA A 121 7.14 -17.58 -2.94
C ALA A 121 7.22 -16.43 -1.91
N ILE A 122 6.96 -15.20 -2.35
CA ILE A 122 6.87 -14.03 -1.45
C ILE A 122 5.78 -14.26 -0.39
N TRP A 123 4.60 -14.72 -0.81
CA TRP A 123 3.51 -15.02 0.12
C TRP A 123 3.90 -16.06 1.17
N ARG A 124 4.50 -17.17 0.75
CA ARG A 124 4.98 -18.21 1.66
C ARG A 124 6.02 -17.69 2.65
N ALA A 125 6.94 -16.85 2.17
CA ALA A 125 7.97 -16.24 3.01
C ALA A 125 7.39 -15.24 4.03
N LEU A 126 6.31 -14.54 3.67
CA LEU A 126 5.65 -13.53 4.48
C LEU A 126 4.69 -14.14 5.52
N PHE A 127 4.15 -15.32 5.26
CA PHE A 127 3.10 -15.93 6.07
C PHE A 127 3.45 -16.02 7.57
N PRO A 128 4.67 -16.43 7.99
CA PRO A 128 5.04 -16.44 9.39
C PRO A 128 5.03 -15.05 10.05
N VAL A 129 5.27 -14.00 9.28
CA VAL A 129 5.23 -12.61 9.78
C VAL A 129 3.79 -12.18 10.02
N ILE A 130 2.93 -12.35 9.02
CA ILE A 130 1.53 -11.89 9.07
C ILE A 130 0.64 -12.76 9.97
N SER A 131 1.07 -13.97 10.32
CA SER A 131 0.37 -14.84 11.26
C SER A 131 0.47 -14.36 12.72
N LYS A 132 1.44 -13.49 13.04
CA LYS A 132 1.59 -12.93 14.39
C LYS A 132 0.35 -12.11 14.79
N PRO A 133 -0.19 -12.28 16.01
CA PRO A 133 -1.33 -11.50 16.47
C PRO A 133 -1.09 -10.00 16.38
N GLY A 134 -2.12 -9.26 15.97
CA GLY A 134 -2.11 -7.79 15.94
C GLY A 134 -1.44 -7.17 14.70
N LEU A 135 -0.67 -7.90 13.91
CA LEU A 135 -0.11 -7.37 12.67
C LEU A 135 -1.17 -7.28 11.57
N LYS A 136 -1.13 -6.20 10.83
CA LYS A 136 -2.03 -5.86 9.72
C LYS A 136 -1.38 -6.17 8.38
N LEU A 137 -2.18 -6.61 7.42
CA LEU A 137 -1.76 -6.80 6.04
C LEU A 137 -2.66 -6.02 5.10
N ARG A 138 -2.04 -5.31 4.17
CA ARG A 138 -2.68 -4.65 3.04
C ARG A 138 -2.10 -5.20 1.75
N VAL A 139 -2.95 -5.60 0.83
CA VAL A 139 -2.56 -6.11 -0.48
C VAL A 139 -3.28 -5.29 -1.54
N ILE A 140 -2.52 -4.60 -2.38
CA ILE A 140 -3.10 -3.76 -3.43
C ILE A 140 -2.49 -4.10 -4.77
N SER A 141 -3.31 -4.06 -5.82
CA SER A 141 -2.84 -4.21 -7.20
C SER A 141 -3.87 -3.75 -8.21
N THR A 142 -3.41 -3.46 -9.42
CA THR A 142 -4.24 -3.60 -10.62
C THR A 142 -4.31 -5.08 -11.01
N PRO A 143 -5.35 -5.51 -11.73
CA PRO A 143 -5.43 -6.90 -12.21
C PRO A 143 -4.28 -7.22 -13.16
N ASN A 144 -3.78 -8.45 -13.08
CA ASN A 144 -2.73 -8.98 -13.96
C ASN A 144 -2.95 -10.48 -14.22
N GLY A 145 -4.04 -10.81 -14.90
CA GLY A 145 -4.43 -12.19 -15.18
C GLY A 145 -4.79 -13.00 -13.93
N LYS A 146 -4.99 -14.32 -14.10
CA LYS A 146 -5.48 -15.23 -13.06
C LYS A 146 -4.41 -16.12 -12.44
N GLY A 147 -3.19 -16.12 -12.99
CA GLY A 147 -2.12 -17.06 -12.64
C GLY A 147 -1.28 -16.69 -11.41
N ASN A 148 -1.66 -15.70 -10.61
CA ASN A 148 -0.86 -15.16 -9.52
C ASN A 148 -1.56 -15.25 -8.16
N LYS A 149 -0.79 -15.08 -7.07
CA LYS A 149 -1.32 -15.17 -5.70
C LYS A 149 -2.32 -14.06 -5.37
N PHE A 150 -2.20 -12.87 -5.97
CA PHE A 150 -3.16 -11.79 -5.79
C PHE A 150 -4.57 -12.20 -6.23
N PHE A 151 -4.69 -12.82 -7.41
CA PHE A 151 -5.97 -13.32 -7.91
C PHE A 151 -6.59 -14.35 -6.96
N GLU A 152 -5.79 -15.32 -6.47
CA GLU A 152 -6.26 -16.32 -5.52
C GLU A 152 -6.81 -15.69 -4.22
N LEU A 153 -6.13 -14.68 -3.69
CA LEU A 153 -6.57 -13.97 -2.47
C LEU A 153 -7.82 -13.10 -2.73
N MET A 154 -7.90 -12.47 -3.91
CA MET A 154 -9.01 -11.58 -4.25
C MET A 154 -10.30 -12.36 -4.49
N THR A 155 -10.21 -13.57 -5.06
CA THR A 155 -11.36 -14.43 -5.38
C THR A 155 -11.65 -15.49 -4.31
N GLY A 156 -10.80 -15.62 -3.31
CA GLY A 156 -10.99 -16.58 -2.22
C GLY A 156 -12.20 -16.24 -1.32
N HIS A 157 -12.69 -17.23 -0.62
CA HIS A 157 -13.87 -17.13 0.26
C HIS A 157 -13.53 -17.02 1.75
N ASP A 158 -12.27 -16.69 2.10
CA ASP A 158 -11.87 -16.50 3.48
C ASP A 158 -12.49 -15.22 4.06
N ASP A 159 -13.30 -15.38 5.11
CA ASP A 159 -14.03 -14.30 5.79
C ASP A 159 -13.11 -13.35 6.57
N GLY A 160 -11.84 -13.73 6.78
CA GLY A 160 -10.83 -12.88 7.44
C GLY A 160 -10.39 -11.67 6.61
N TRP A 161 -10.78 -11.59 5.33
CA TRP A 161 -10.39 -10.54 4.40
C TRP A 161 -11.49 -9.53 4.14
N SER A 162 -11.17 -8.25 4.27
CA SER A 162 -11.97 -7.15 3.69
C SER A 162 -11.52 -6.95 2.25
N ARG A 163 -12.41 -7.21 1.28
CA ARG A 163 -12.14 -7.13 -0.16
C ARG A 163 -12.78 -5.89 -0.75
N HIS A 164 -12.02 -5.18 -1.57
CA HIS A 164 -12.44 -3.96 -2.24
C HIS A 164 -12.07 -4.02 -3.72
N SER A 165 -12.95 -3.57 -4.58
CA SER A 165 -12.65 -3.43 -6.01
C SER A 165 -13.26 -2.16 -6.56
N THR A 166 -12.54 -1.50 -7.45
CA THR A 166 -13.02 -0.34 -8.19
C THR A 166 -12.45 -0.41 -9.61
N ASP A 167 -13.32 -0.55 -10.58
CA ASP A 167 -12.96 -0.46 -11.98
C ASP A 167 -12.89 1.01 -12.44
N ILE A 168 -12.48 1.23 -13.70
CA ILE A 168 -12.32 2.58 -14.23
C ILE A 168 -13.66 3.30 -14.38
N TYR A 169 -14.74 2.58 -14.68
CA TYR A 169 -16.06 3.18 -14.86
C TYR A 169 -16.63 3.67 -13.54
N GLN A 170 -16.48 2.86 -12.49
CA GLN A 170 -16.87 3.26 -11.14
C GLN A 170 -16.04 4.45 -10.67
N ALA A 171 -14.73 4.42 -10.89
CA ALA A 171 -13.85 5.53 -10.49
C ALA A 171 -14.23 6.85 -11.18
N VAL A 172 -14.60 6.80 -12.45
CA VAL A 172 -15.07 8.01 -13.19
C VAL A 172 -16.43 8.45 -12.69
N ALA A 173 -17.35 7.54 -12.42
CA ALA A 173 -18.64 7.87 -11.82
C ALA A 173 -18.49 8.53 -10.45
N ASP A 174 -17.45 8.16 -9.69
CA ASP A 174 -17.10 8.74 -8.40
C ASP A 174 -16.26 10.03 -8.51
N GLY A 175 -16.03 10.55 -9.72
CA GLY A 175 -15.43 11.86 -9.95
C GLY A 175 -13.95 11.82 -10.39
N LEU A 176 -13.39 10.66 -10.73
CA LEU A 176 -12.05 10.61 -11.33
C LEU A 176 -12.09 11.29 -12.71
N PRO A 177 -11.29 12.36 -12.96
CA PRO A 177 -11.30 13.08 -14.23
C PRO A 177 -10.61 12.25 -15.33
N ARG A 178 -11.38 11.43 -16.05
CA ARG A 178 -10.95 10.64 -17.22
C ARG A 178 -11.98 10.69 -18.31
N ASP A 179 -11.52 10.80 -19.55
CA ASP A 179 -12.36 10.63 -20.72
C ASP A 179 -12.47 9.12 -21.04
N ILE A 180 -13.64 8.55 -20.75
CA ILE A 180 -13.90 7.12 -20.98
C ILE A 180 -13.94 6.82 -22.49
N GLU A 181 -14.45 7.74 -23.33
CA GLU A 181 -14.49 7.51 -24.76
C GLU A 181 -13.07 7.54 -25.38
N GLU A 182 -12.21 8.43 -24.89
CA GLU A 182 -10.81 8.45 -25.28
C GLU A 182 -10.08 7.18 -24.83
N LEU A 183 -10.36 6.69 -23.60
CA LEU A 183 -9.81 5.42 -23.11
C LEU A 183 -10.26 4.23 -23.95
N ARG A 184 -11.53 4.17 -24.36
CA ARG A 184 -12.04 3.13 -25.25
C ARG A 184 -11.36 3.15 -26.62
N ARG A 185 -11.20 4.34 -27.21
CA ARG A 185 -10.49 4.53 -28.49
C ARG A 185 -9.02 4.16 -28.41
N GLY A 186 -8.34 4.49 -27.30
CA GLY A 186 -6.93 4.19 -27.06
C GLY A 186 -6.64 2.73 -26.69
N ALA A 187 -7.65 2.00 -26.15
CA ALA A 187 -7.51 0.59 -25.84
C ALA A 187 -7.57 -0.32 -27.09
N GLY A 188 -7.93 0.26 -28.26
CA GLY A 188 -8.21 -0.49 -29.50
C GLY A 188 -9.43 -1.39 -29.28
N ASP A 189 -10.57 -1.05 -29.87
CA ASP A 189 -11.63 -2.01 -30.11
C ASP A 189 -11.11 -3.04 -31.14
N GLU A 190 -10.19 -3.87 -30.73
CA GLU A 190 -9.88 -5.12 -31.39
C GLU A 190 -10.70 -6.19 -30.67
N ASP A 191 -11.80 -6.57 -31.32
CA ASP A 191 -12.67 -7.70 -31.02
C ASP A 191 -11.90 -9.03 -30.80
#